data_342f8cddc025a34ac0fc270465bea30a
#
_entry.id   342f8cddc025a34ac0fc270465bea30a
#
_cell.length_a   1.000
_cell.length_b   1.000
_cell.length_c   1.000
_cell.angle_alpha   90.00
_cell.angle_beta   90.00
_cell.angle_gamma   90.00
#
_symmetry.space_group_name_H-M   'P 1'
#
loop_
_entity.id
_entity.type
_entity.pdbx_description
1 polymer ?
#
loop_
_entity_poly.entity_id
_entity_poly.type
_entity_poly.pdbx_seq_one_letter_code
_entity_poly.pdbx_strand_id
1 'polypeptide(L)'
;LIFAWCLIIQMSEFNHSSLTLRSPAKLNLFLHIVGQRADGYHLLQSVFQLIDWCDELTLKRISENEIRRIDPIPGVEPKNDLVVRAANLLKDFCQIQSGVEIGLKKEIPMGAGLGGGSSDAASTLIGLNALWNLGLDQQTLCELGLKLGADVPFFIYGKNAFVEGIGEKIQEIALDSRTFLVIFPNQGIATQAIFQDPELTRNHRQITIEGFLASPWQDLSNDCQAVAMRICPEVKLALDWISLAVPGSEPRMSGSGSSVFAVLDPKTDLAKLENLLQNLPKGWKGRVVRGLNKNPAYNLVSSD
;
A
#
# COMPACT_ATOMS: atom_id res chain seq x y z
N LEU A 1 52.73 -1.05 20.30
CA LEU A 1 52.44 -1.04 18.87
C LEU A 1 51.19 -1.89 18.66
N ILE A 2 50.03 -1.26 18.72
CA ILE A 2 48.72 -1.90 18.50
C ILE A 2 48.30 -1.46 17.09
N PHE A 3 48.28 -2.39 16.15
CA PHE A 3 47.75 -2.18 14.81
C PHE A 3 46.21 -2.25 14.89
N ALA A 4 45.56 -1.11 14.77
CA ALA A 4 44.13 -1.03 14.52
C ALA A 4 43.87 -1.39 13.04
N TRP A 5 43.31 -2.57 12.80
CA TRP A 5 42.74 -2.93 11.50
C TRP A 5 41.41 -2.26 11.38
N CYS A 6 41.38 -1.16 10.65
CA CYS A 6 40.14 -0.53 10.19
C CYS A 6 39.64 -1.38 9.02
N LEU A 7 38.60 -2.20 9.24
CA LEU A 7 37.87 -2.85 8.15
C LEU A 7 37.11 -1.75 7.42
N ILE A 8 37.68 -1.22 6.35
CA ILE A 8 36.95 -0.45 5.36
C ILE A 8 36.09 -1.44 4.59
N ILE A 9 34.84 -1.59 5.00
CA ILE A 9 33.81 -2.20 4.13
C ILE A 9 33.73 -1.28 2.92
N GLN A 10 34.24 -1.76 1.78
CA GLN A 10 34.00 -1.17 0.49
C GLN A 10 32.47 -1.19 0.25
N MET A 11 31.79 -0.10 0.62
CA MET A 11 30.50 0.21 0.02
C MET A 11 30.77 0.44 -1.45
N SER A 12 30.40 -0.51 -2.30
CA SER A 12 30.36 -0.31 -3.74
C SER A 12 29.50 0.95 -3.97
N GLU A 13 30.12 1.99 -4.52
CA GLU A 13 29.40 3.19 -4.95
C GLU A 13 28.46 2.78 -6.09
N PHE A 14 27.22 2.43 -5.74
CA PHE A 14 26.14 2.31 -6.71
C PHE A 14 25.80 3.72 -7.16
N ASN A 15 26.50 4.21 -8.17
CA ASN A 15 26.26 5.52 -8.76
C ASN A 15 25.19 5.37 -9.86
N HIS A 16 23.97 5.02 -9.46
CA HIS A 16 22.85 4.97 -10.40
C HIS A 16 22.49 6.37 -10.88
N SER A 17 22.34 6.56 -12.17
CA SER A 17 21.76 7.77 -12.76
C SER A 17 20.24 7.71 -12.76
N SER A 18 19.68 6.51 -12.83
CA SER A 18 18.24 6.25 -12.76
C SER A 18 17.90 4.92 -12.06
N LEU A 19 16.69 4.85 -11.52
CA LEU A 19 16.13 3.67 -10.85
C LEU A 19 14.70 3.45 -11.31
N THR A 20 14.33 2.18 -11.48
CA THR A 20 12.94 1.75 -11.64
C THR A 20 12.53 0.88 -10.46
N LEU A 21 11.41 1.22 -9.83
CA LEU A 21 10.87 0.55 -8.64
C LEU A 21 9.44 0.07 -8.91
N ARG A 22 9.07 -1.03 -8.27
CA ARG A 22 7.69 -1.52 -8.23
C ARG A 22 7.07 -1.15 -6.89
N SER A 23 6.00 -0.35 -6.93
CA SER A 23 5.23 0.11 -5.77
C SER A 23 4.02 -0.79 -5.57
N PRO A 24 4.03 -1.77 -4.63
CA PRO A 24 2.98 -2.77 -4.49
C PRO A 24 1.74 -2.18 -3.83
N ALA A 25 0.57 -2.75 -4.11
CA ALA A 25 -0.63 -2.52 -3.33
C ALA A 25 -0.62 -3.32 -2.02
N LYS A 26 -1.59 -3.06 -1.15
CA LYS A 26 -1.88 -3.86 0.04
C LYS A 26 -3.35 -4.23 0.11
N LEU A 27 -3.64 -5.28 0.87
CA LEU A 27 -4.97 -5.62 1.35
C LEU A 27 -5.02 -5.47 2.88
N ASN A 28 -6.16 -4.99 3.39
CA ASN A 28 -6.50 -5.18 4.79
C ASN A 28 -7.22 -6.53 4.88
N LEU A 29 -6.58 -7.55 5.44
CA LEU A 29 -7.21 -8.88 5.58
C LEU A 29 -8.43 -8.83 6.49
N PHE A 30 -8.44 -7.92 7.46
CA PHE A 30 -9.56 -7.45 8.24
C PHE A 30 -9.32 -5.97 8.60
N LEU A 31 -10.35 -5.29 9.08
CA LEU A 31 -10.21 -3.95 9.65
C LEU A 31 -11.23 -3.80 10.78
N HIS A 32 -10.74 -3.82 12.00
CA HIS A 32 -11.53 -3.62 13.20
C HIS A 32 -11.29 -2.22 13.76
N ILE A 33 -12.35 -1.52 14.12
CA ILE A 33 -12.27 -0.23 14.80
C ILE A 33 -12.54 -0.48 16.28
N VAL A 34 -11.46 -0.39 17.06
CA VAL A 34 -11.42 -0.80 18.47
C VAL A 34 -11.58 0.36 19.43
N GLY A 35 -11.73 1.58 18.93
CA GLY A 35 -11.91 2.77 19.72
C GLY A 35 -11.76 4.07 18.93
N GLN A 36 -11.91 5.19 19.64
CA GLN A 36 -11.68 6.52 19.11
C GLN A 36 -10.93 7.35 20.15
N ARG A 37 -9.91 8.10 19.68
CA ARG A 37 -9.12 9.04 20.50
C ARG A 37 -9.90 10.33 20.74
N ALA A 38 -9.50 11.08 21.76
CA ALA A 38 -10.09 12.40 22.06
C ALA A 38 -9.92 13.45 20.95
N ASP A 39 -8.90 13.28 20.11
CA ASP A 39 -8.64 14.14 18.93
C ASP A 39 -9.47 13.70 17.68
N GLY A 40 -10.34 12.70 17.83
CA GLY A 40 -11.25 12.22 16.80
C GLY A 40 -10.67 11.12 15.90
N TYR A 41 -9.39 10.79 16.00
CA TYR A 41 -8.80 9.66 15.25
C TYR A 41 -9.33 8.31 15.78
N HIS A 42 -9.62 7.39 14.86
CA HIS A 42 -10.05 6.04 15.20
C HIS A 42 -8.86 5.13 15.47
N LEU A 43 -8.97 4.34 16.52
CA LEU A 43 -8.04 3.26 16.81
C LEU A 43 -8.47 2.02 16.05
N LEU A 44 -7.56 1.42 15.30
CA LEU A 44 -7.85 0.25 14.49
C LEU A 44 -6.91 -0.91 14.81
N GLN A 45 -7.35 -2.10 14.47
CA GLN A 45 -6.52 -3.29 14.29
C GLN A 45 -6.75 -3.85 12.89
N SER A 46 -5.68 -4.26 12.23
CA SER A 46 -5.72 -4.84 10.90
C SER A 46 -4.51 -5.73 10.66
N VAL A 47 -4.60 -6.59 9.65
CA VAL A 47 -3.42 -7.20 9.05
C VAL A 47 -3.27 -6.65 7.63
N PHE A 48 -2.11 -6.07 7.37
CA PHE A 48 -1.74 -5.58 6.04
C PHE A 48 -0.93 -6.64 5.30
N GLN A 49 -1.44 -7.05 4.16
CA GLN A 49 -0.81 -7.99 3.23
C GLN A 49 -0.39 -7.25 1.97
N LEU A 50 0.90 -7.25 1.65
CA LEU A 50 1.40 -6.79 0.35
C LEU A 50 0.93 -7.73 -0.76
N ILE A 51 0.58 -7.17 -1.93
CA ILE A 51 0.18 -7.94 -3.11
C ILE A 51 0.92 -7.48 -4.36
N ASP A 52 1.05 -8.36 -5.36
CA ASP A 52 1.82 -8.12 -6.59
C ASP A 52 1.14 -7.23 -7.64
N TRP A 53 0.04 -6.55 -7.28
CA TRP A 53 -0.50 -5.44 -8.07
C TRP A 53 0.33 -4.20 -7.78
N CYS A 54 1.16 -3.80 -8.72
CA CYS A 54 2.14 -2.73 -8.51
C CYS A 54 1.96 -1.60 -9.51
N ASP A 55 2.22 -0.38 -9.07
CA ASP A 55 2.60 0.73 -9.92
C ASP A 55 4.08 0.65 -10.28
N GLU A 56 4.51 1.32 -11.34
CA GLU A 56 5.90 1.42 -11.73
C GLU A 56 6.38 2.88 -11.58
N LEU A 57 7.39 3.06 -10.74
CA LEU A 57 7.99 4.36 -10.43
C LEU A 57 9.38 4.42 -11.06
N THR A 58 9.66 5.45 -11.85
CA THR A 58 10.99 5.76 -12.36
C THR A 58 11.52 7.04 -11.73
N LEU A 59 12.77 7.01 -11.29
CA LEU A 59 13.48 8.13 -10.70
C LEU A 59 14.78 8.34 -11.48
N LYS A 60 14.95 9.52 -12.07
CA LYS A 60 16.16 9.87 -12.80
C LYS A 60 16.77 11.13 -12.21
N ARG A 61 18.02 11.02 -11.78
CA ARG A 61 18.77 12.16 -11.24
C ARG A 61 18.99 13.20 -12.33
N ILE A 62 18.77 14.48 -11.98
CA ILE A 62 19.05 15.62 -12.86
C ILE A 62 19.92 16.65 -12.12
N SER A 63 20.67 17.44 -12.90
CA SER A 63 21.58 18.47 -12.37
C SER A 63 20.83 19.69 -11.83
N GLU A 64 19.68 19.98 -12.42
CA GLU A 64 18.81 21.10 -12.02
C GLU A 64 18.24 20.86 -10.62
N ASN A 65 18.20 21.91 -9.81
CA ASN A 65 17.70 21.81 -8.44
C ASN A 65 16.16 21.82 -8.38
N GLU A 66 15.53 20.88 -9.07
CA GLU A 66 14.06 20.78 -9.15
C GLU A 66 13.51 19.36 -9.03
N ILE A 67 12.25 19.22 -8.66
CA ILE A 67 11.48 17.98 -8.72
C ILE A 67 10.56 18.07 -9.93
N ARG A 68 10.80 17.25 -10.95
CA ARG A 68 10.07 17.27 -12.21
C ARG A 68 9.21 16.02 -12.35
N ARG A 69 7.90 16.20 -12.47
CA ARG A 69 6.96 15.11 -12.81
C ARG A 69 6.82 15.04 -14.34
N ILE A 70 7.16 13.91 -14.94
CA ILE A 70 7.03 13.72 -16.41
C ILE A 70 5.65 13.23 -16.82
N ASP A 71 4.96 12.48 -15.96
CA ASP A 71 3.62 11.90 -16.19
C ASP A 71 2.65 12.36 -15.10
N PRO A 72 2.19 13.62 -15.09
CA PRO A 72 1.29 14.12 -14.06
C PRO A 72 -0.04 13.35 -14.08
N ILE A 73 -0.56 13.02 -12.90
CA ILE A 73 -1.83 12.32 -12.76
C ILE A 73 -2.97 13.29 -13.07
N PRO A 74 -3.84 13.00 -14.06
CA PRO A 74 -4.97 13.87 -14.38
C PRO A 74 -5.83 14.18 -13.16
N GLY A 75 -6.12 15.45 -12.93
CA GLY A 75 -6.95 15.91 -11.79
C GLY A 75 -6.24 15.98 -10.44
N VAL A 76 -4.94 15.66 -10.37
CA VAL A 76 -4.11 15.81 -9.17
C VAL A 76 -3.18 16.99 -9.35
N GLU A 77 -3.36 18.04 -8.54
CA GLU A 77 -2.43 19.16 -8.53
C GLU A 77 -1.05 18.73 -7.97
N PRO A 78 0.07 19.27 -8.48
CA PRO A 78 1.42 18.88 -8.03
C PRO A 78 1.63 18.92 -6.51
N LYS A 79 1.03 19.90 -5.83
CA LYS A 79 1.10 20.03 -4.35
C LYS A 79 0.42 18.89 -3.60
N ASN A 80 -0.52 18.16 -4.27
CA ASN A 80 -1.27 17.05 -3.73
C ASN A 80 -0.71 15.69 -4.21
N ASP A 81 0.21 15.69 -5.18
CA ASP A 81 0.87 14.47 -5.67
C ASP A 81 1.84 13.95 -4.61
N LEU A 82 1.55 12.77 -4.07
CA LEU A 82 2.32 12.19 -2.95
C LEU A 82 3.77 11.88 -3.33
N VAL A 83 4.07 11.55 -4.59
CA VAL A 83 5.46 11.32 -5.02
C VAL A 83 6.26 12.62 -5.05
N VAL A 84 5.63 13.71 -5.49
CA VAL A 84 6.25 15.05 -5.47
C VAL A 84 6.47 15.53 -4.04
N ARG A 85 5.46 15.33 -3.18
CA ARG A 85 5.56 15.67 -1.75
C ARG A 85 6.64 14.87 -1.04
N ALA A 86 6.75 13.56 -1.33
CA ALA A 86 7.79 12.70 -0.79
C ALA A 86 9.19 13.15 -1.21
N ALA A 87 9.36 13.48 -2.50
CA ALA A 87 10.63 13.96 -3.02
C ALA A 87 11.04 15.30 -2.39
N ASN A 88 10.12 16.27 -2.31
CA ASN A 88 10.40 17.55 -1.66
C ASN A 88 10.73 17.39 -0.18
N LEU A 89 9.93 16.57 0.55
CA LEU A 89 10.16 16.31 1.97
C LEU A 89 11.56 15.76 2.24
N LEU A 90 12.01 14.78 1.43
CA LEU A 90 13.33 14.18 1.57
C LEU A 90 14.44 15.17 1.18
N LYS A 91 14.24 15.90 0.09
CA LYS A 91 15.16 16.92 -0.38
C LYS A 91 15.39 18.03 0.65
N ASP A 92 14.30 18.52 1.26
CA ASP A 92 14.36 19.55 2.30
C ASP A 92 15.01 19.01 3.58
N PHE A 93 14.68 17.79 3.98
CA PHE A 93 15.25 17.14 5.17
C PHE A 93 16.77 16.98 5.07
N CYS A 94 17.27 16.54 3.91
CA CYS A 94 18.69 16.29 3.66
C CYS A 94 19.43 17.46 3.01
N GLN A 95 18.77 18.60 2.74
CA GLN A 95 19.33 19.80 2.09
C GLN A 95 20.00 19.50 0.73
N ILE A 96 19.36 18.60 -0.07
CA ILE A 96 19.88 18.16 -1.37
C ILE A 96 19.73 19.23 -2.44
N GLN A 97 20.82 19.50 -3.18
CA GLN A 97 20.83 20.46 -4.27
C GLN A 97 20.59 19.82 -5.65
N SER A 98 20.72 18.51 -5.77
CA SER A 98 20.35 17.78 -7.00
C SER A 98 18.84 17.63 -7.12
N GLY A 99 18.32 17.61 -8.36
CA GLY A 99 16.92 17.30 -8.62
C GLY A 99 16.68 15.86 -9.05
N VAL A 100 15.41 15.60 -9.33
CA VAL A 100 14.96 14.31 -9.85
C VAL A 100 13.82 14.49 -10.83
N GLU A 101 13.85 13.73 -11.90
CA GLU A 101 12.74 13.53 -12.82
C GLU A 101 12.00 12.26 -12.40
N ILE A 102 10.67 12.37 -12.22
CA ILE A 102 9.83 11.30 -11.68
C ILE A 102 8.79 10.90 -12.72
N GLY A 103 8.85 9.65 -13.18
CA GLY A 103 7.79 8.98 -13.95
C GLY A 103 6.99 8.03 -13.04
N LEU A 104 5.68 7.92 -13.28
CA LEU A 104 4.83 7.00 -12.53
C LEU A 104 3.73 6.44 -13.41
N LYS A 105 3.83 5.15 -13.72
CA LYS A 105 2.79 4.40 -14.41
C LYS A 105 1.82 3.80 -13.40
N LYS A 106 0.61 4.36 -13.34
CA LYS A 106 -0.45 3.93 -12.42
C LYS A 106 -1.22 2.74 -12.97
N GLU A 107 -1.12 1.61 -12.26
CA GLU A 107 -1.91 0.39 -12.47
C GLU A 107 -2.92 0.19 -11.33
N ILE A 108 -2.52 0.54 -10.09
CA ILE A 108 -3.36 0.45 -8.90
C ILE A 108 -4.43 1.54 -8.96
N PRO A 109 -5.73 1.21 -8.87
CA PRO A 109 -6.79 2.21 -8.88
C PRO A 109 -6.67 3.20 -7.72
N MET A 110 -6.92 4.48 -8.00
CA MET A 110 -6.90 5.53 -6.97
C MET A 110 -8.17 5.49 -6.11
N GLY A 111 -8.04 5.81 -4.83
CA GLY A 111 -9.17 5.84 -3.89
C GLY A 111 -9.84 4.47 -3.68
N ALA A 112 -9.09 3.40 -3.88
CA ALA A 112 -9.59 2.02 -3.93
C ALA A 112 -9.43 1.23 -2.61
N GLY A 113 -8.87 1.82 -1.55
CA GLY A 113 -8.56 1.09 -0.31
C GLY A 113 -7.32 0.18 -0.39
N LEU A 114 -6.55 0.27 -1.50
CA LEU A 114 -5.38 -0.57 -1.79
C LEU A 114 -4.04 0.08 -1.43
N GLY A 115 -4.03 1.31 -0.94
CA GLY A 115 -2.82 2.00 -0.48
C GLY A 115 -1.86 2.47 -1.58
N GLY A 116 -2.27 2.48 -2.88
CA GLY A 116 -1.37 2.76 -4.01
C GLY A 116 -0.60 4.07 -3.89
N GLY A 117 -1.26 5.19 -3.56
CA GLY A 117 -0.58 6.48 -3.40
C GLY A 117 0.44 6.50 -2.25
N SER A 118 0.13 5.82 -1.13
CA SER A 118 1.07 5.67 -0.01
C SER A 118 2.26 4.78 -0.38
N SER A 119 2.03 3.75 -1.20
CA SER A 119 3.07 2.89 -1.73
C SER A 119 4.02 3.66 -2.67
N ASP A 120 3.46 4.51 -3.54
CA ASP A 120 4.24 5.36 -4.44
C ASP A 120 5.12 6.35 -3.65
N ALA A 121 4.56 6.98 -2.62
CA ALA A 121 5.31 7.85 -1.74
C ALA A 121 6.45 7.13 -1.00
N ALA A 122 6.16 5.94 -0.47
CA ALA A 122 7.16 5.09 0.19
C ALA A 122 8.28 4.69 -0.78
N SER A 123 7.92 4.23 -1.98
CA SER A 123 8.88 3.86 -3.03
C SER A 123 9.71 5.06 -3.47
N THR A 124 9.12 6.26 -3.49
CA THR A 124 9.86 7.50 -3.77
C THR A 124 10.90 7.78 -2.68
N LEU A 125 10.54 7.67 -1.41
CA LEU A 125 11.49 7.86 -0.30
C LEU A 125 12.62 6.82 -0.34
N ILE A 126 12.29 5.54 -0.55
CA ILE A 126 13.26 4.43 -0.66
C ILE A 126 14.21 4.66 -1.85
N GLY A 127 13.63 4.94 -3.03
CA GLY A 127 14.41 5.11 -4.26
C GLY A 127 15.30 6.34 -4.23
N LEU A 128 14.82 7.47 -3.70
CA LEU A 128 15.63 8.69 -3.58
C LEU A 128 16.71 8.58 -2.51
N ASN A 129 16.45 7.85 -1.42
CA ASN A 129 17.48 7.53 -0.43
C ASN A 129 18.66 6.82 -1.08
N ALA A 130 18.40 5.88 -1.99
CA ALA A 130 19.43 5.18 -2.76
C ALA A 130 20.03 6.07 -3.86
N LEU A 131 19.17 6.71 -4.70
CA LEU A 131 19.59 7.51 -5.86
C LEU A 131 20.49 8.69 -5.48
N TRP A 132 20.18 9.34 -4.36
CA TRP A 132 20.96 10.46 -3.82
C TRP A 132 22.06 10.02 -2.83
N ASN A 133 22.17 8.69 -2.55
CA ASN A 133 23.14 8.09 -1.63
C ASN A 133 23.11 8.72 -0.23
N LEU A 134 21.91 8.84 0.36
CA LEU A 134 21.69 9.55 1.62
C LEU A 134 22.03 8.71 2.85
N GLY A 135 21.97 7.37 2.74
CA GLY A 135 22.28 6.46 3.84
C GLY A 135 21.31 6.54 5.04
N LEU A 136 20.09 7.05 4.83
CA LEU A 136 19.07 7.10 5.88
C LEU A 136 18.61 5.68 6.24
N ASP A 137 18.44 5.42 7.52
CA ASP A 137 17.89 4.16 8.00
C ASP A 137 16.37 4.07 7.80
N GLN A 138 15.85 2.86 7.94
CA GLN A 138 14.43 2.58 7.76
C GLN A 138 13.54 3.35 8.73
N GLN A 139 13.99 3.54 9.97
CA GLN A 139 13.22 4.26 10.98
C GLN A 139 13.05 5.74 10.59
N THR A 140 14.10 6.42 10.18
CA THR A 140 14.08 7.80 9.69
C THR A 140 13.13 7.94 8.49
N LEU A 141 13.20 7.00 7.54
CA LEU A 141 12.28 7.00 6.40
C LEU A 141 10.81 6.79 6.82
N CYS A 142 10.53 5.93 7.81
CA CYS A 142 9.19 5.74 8.36
C CYS A 142 8.66 7.02 9.03
N GLU A 143 9.50 7.73 9.80
CA GLU A 143 9.13 9.00 10.44
C GLU A 143 8.80 10.09 9.41
N LEU A 144 9.57 10.15 8.32
CA LEU A 144 9.27 11.03 7.20
C LEU A 144 7.99 10.59 6.47
N GLY A 145 7.83 9.30 6.24
CA GLY A 145 6.67 8.71 5.59
C GLY A 145 5.37 8.99 6.33
N LEU A 146 5.38 8.98 7.67
CA LEU A 146 4.21 9.26 8.49
C LEU A 146 3.67 10.69 8.25
N LYS A 147 4.53 11.65 7.91
CA LYS A 147 4.11 13.03 7.56
C LYS A 147 3.36 13.10 6.23
N LEU A 148 3.49 12.08 5.38
CA LEU A 148 2.81 11.99 4.08
C LEU A 148 1.47 11.24 4.18
N GLY A 149 1.39 10.23 5.04
CA GLY A 149 0.18 9.45 5.26
C GLY A 149 0.40 8.25 6.19
N ALA A 150 -0.68 7.81 6.85
CA ALA A 150 -0.64 6.75 7.86
C ALA A 150 -0.17 5.39 7.32
N ASP A 151 -0.48 5.07 6.06
CA ASP A 151 -0.07 3.80 5.43
C ASP A 151 1.37 3.83 4.86
N VAL A 152 2.01 5.01 4.72
CA VAL A 152 3.35 5.13 4.12
C VAL A 152 4.41 4.35 4.91
N PRO A 153 4.45 4.41 6.26
CA PRO A 153 5.40 3.64 7.06
C PRO A 153 5.31 2.13 6.82
N PHE A 154 4.12 1.57 6.60
CA PHE A 154 3.95 0.15 6.30
C PHE A 154 4.70 -0.26 5.02
N PHE A 155 4.59 0.53 3.96
CA PHE A 155 5.30 0.25 2.71
C PHE A 155 6.81 0.44 2.84
N ILE A 156 7.27 1.38 3.67
CA ILE A 156 8.68 1.55 4.00
C ILE A 156 9.17 0.39 4.89
N TYR A 157 8.36 -0.06 5.85
CA TYR A 157 8.68 -1.26 6.64
C TYR A 157 8.85 -2.49 5.74
N GLY A 158 8.04 -2.59 4.71
CA GLY A 158 8.25 -3.48 3.56
C GLY A 158 7.94 -4.94 3.80
N LYS A 159 7.21 -5.29 4.86
CA LYS A 159 6.79 -6.65 5.21
C LYS A 159 5.33 -6.67 5.64
N ASN A 160 4.71 -7.86 5.57
CA ASN A 160 3.36 -8.05 6.09
C ASN A 160 3.34 -7.81 7.60
N ALA A 161 2.29 -7.18 8.08
CA ALA A 161 2.25 -6.73 9.45
C ALA A 161 0.86 -6.77 10.08
N PHE A 162 0.83 -7.04 11.36
CA PHE A 162 -0.28 -6.67 12.24
C PHE A 162 -0.11 -5.20 12.58
N VAL A 163 -1.18 -4.43 12.39
CA VAL A 163 -1.15 -2.97 12.47
C VAL A 163 -2.17 -2.50 13.49
N GLU A 164 -1.77 -1.58 14.37
CA GLU A 164 -2.61 -1.01 15.42
C GLU A 164 -2.48 0.52 15.48
N GLY A 165 -3.20 1.12 16.43
CA GLY A 165 -3.22 2.57 16.60
C GLY A 165 -4.03 3.23 15.50
N ILE A 166 -3.50 4.29 14.89
CA ILE A 166 -4.08 4.92 13.69
C ILE A 166 -3.48 4.35 12.39
N GLY A 167 -2.65 3.27 12.50
CA GLY A 167 -1.91 2.65 11.41
C GLY A 167 -0.39 2.68 11.60
N GLU A 168 0.09 3.32 12.68
CA GLU A 168 1.52 3.58 12.93
C GLU A 168 2.23 2.49 13.73
N LYS A 169 1.49 1.67 14.47
CA LYS A 169 2.07 0.56 15.24
C LYS A 169 2.12 -0.68 14.36
N ILE A 170 3.31 -0.99 13.88
CA ILE A 170 3.55 -2.04 12.89
C ILE A 170 4.34 -3.16 13.55
N GLN A 171 3.79 -4.37 13.57
CA GLN A 171 4.49 -5.57 14.02
C GLN A 171 4.50 -6.62 12.90
N GLU A 172 5.71 -7.05 12.51
CA GLU A 172 5.88 -8.08 11.47
C GLU A 172 5.13 -9.35 11.81
N ILE A 173 4.45 -9.92 10.81
CA ILE A 173 3.88 -11.25 10.87
C ILE A 173 4.22 -12.05 9.61
N ALA A 174 4.42 -13.34 9.80
CA ALA A 174 4.58 -14.25 8.68
C ALA A 174 3.19 -14.70 8.19
N LEU A 175 2.95 -14.53 6.90
CA LEU A 175 1.73 -15.02 6.24
C LEU A 175 2.09 -16.03 5.16
N ASP A 176 1.25 -17.07 5.05
CA ASP A 176 1.34 -17.99 3.92
C ASP A 176 1.09 -17.24 2.62
N SER A 177 1.83 -17.64 1.58
CA SER A 177 1.58 -17.10 0.23
C SER A 177 0.20 -17.54 -0.25
N ARG A 178 -0.69 -16.56 -0.45
CA ARG A 178 -2.05 -16.76 -0.94
C ARG A 178 -2.26 -16.03 -2.25
N THR A 179 -3.21 -16.53 -3.02
CA THR A 179 -3.72 -15.87 -4.23
C THR A 179 -5.06 -15.22 -3.89
N PHE A 180 -5.27 -14.03 -4.39
CA PHE A 180 -6.49 -13.26 -4.16
C PHE A 180 -7.12 -12.86 -5.49
N LEU A 181 -8.43 -12.82 -5.52
CA LEU A 181 -9.17 -12.06 -6.51
C LEU A 181 -9.47 -10.69 -5.92
N VAL A 182 -9.12 -9.63 -6.63
CA VAL A 182 -9.41 -8.25 -6.23
C VAL A 182 -10.24 -7.58 -7.29
N ILE A 183 -11.35 -6.94 -6.89
CA ILE A 183 -12.24 -6.16 -7.77
C ILE A 183 -12.33 -4.73 -7.25
N PHE A 184 -12.13 -3.78 -8.16
CA PHE A 184 -12.39 -2.35 -7.93
C PHE A 184 -13.61 -1.94 -8.77
N PRO A 185 -14.73 -1.53 -8.15
CA PRO A 185 -15.97 -1.19 -8.86
C PRO A 185 -15.96 0.21 -9.49
N ASN A 186 -14.79 0.77 -9.75
CA ASN A 186 -14.56 2.08 -10.40
C ASN A 186 -15.20 3.29 -9.69
N GLN A 187 -15.44 3.18 -8.40
CA GLN A 187 -15.92 4.30 -7.58
C GLN A 187 -15.08 4.39 -6.31
N GLY A 188 -14.36 5.50 -6.14
CA GLY A 188 -13.62 5.78 -4.91
C GLY A 188 -14.57 6.21 -3.80
N ILE A 189 -14.23 5.87 -2.56
CA ILE A 189 -14.93 6.33 -1.37
C ILE A 189 -13.98 7.24 -0.59
N ALA A 190 -14.45 8.42 -0.21
CA ALA A 190 -13.69 9.30 0.67
C ALA A 190 -13.57 8.64 2.06
N THR A 191 -12.38 8.32 2.47
CA THR A 191 -12.10 7.68 3.77
C THR A 191 -12.74 8.46 4.93
N GLN A 192 -12.71 9.79 4.86
CA GLN A 192 -13.35 10.66 5.86
C GLN A 192 -14.86 10.41 5.98
N ALA A 193 -15.57 10.19 4.87
CA ALA A 193 -17.02 9.94 4.90
C ALA A 193 -17.34 8.64 5.64
N ILE A 194 -16.50 7.61 5.52
CA ILE A 194 -16.67 6.36 6.28
C ILE A 194 -16.45 6.59 7.77
N PHE A 195 -15.32 7.23 8.13
CA PHE A 195 -14.97 7.41 9.55
C PHE A 195 -15.86 8.40 10.29
N GLN A 196 -16.52 9.33 9.60
CA GLN A 196 -17.48 10.28 10.20
C GLN A 196 -18.90 9.72 10.31
N ASP A 197 -19.17 8.57 9.72
CA ASP A 197 -20.52 7.99 9.71
C ASP A 197 -20.95 7.58 11.14
N PRO A 198 -22.16 7.97 11.58
CA PRO A 198 -22.64 7.67 12.93
C PRO A 198 -22.88 6.17 13.18
N GLU A 199 -23.14 5.38 12.13
CA GLU A 199 -23.39 3.95 12.24
C GLU A 199 -22.11 3.10 12.17
N LEU A 200 -20.93 3.75 12.03
CA LEU A 200 -19.67 3.04 12.05
C LEU A 200 -19.45 2.34 13.41
N THR A 201 -19.14 1.05 13.39
CA THR A 201 -18.70 0.31 14.58
C THR A 201 -17.41 0.92 15.11
N ARG A 202 -17.36 1.22 16.44
CA ARG A 202 -16.18 1.86 17.07
C ARG A 202 -15.67 1.12 18.30
N ASN A 203 -16.24 -0.04 18.60
CA ASN A 203 -15.98 -0.82 19.82
C ASN A 203 -15.79 -2.30 19.50
N HIS A 204 -15.19 -2.60 18.35
CA HIS A 204 -14.88 -3.97 18.00
C HIS A 204 -13.98 -4.60 19.08
N ARG A 205 -14.21 -5.86 19.42
CA ARG A 205 -13.36 -6.56 20.37
C ARG A 205 -11.94 -6.71 19.79
N GLN A 206 -10.94 -6.30 20.57
CA GLN A 206 -9.55 -6.48 20.17
C GLN A 206 -9.20 -7.96 20.09
N ILE A 207 -8.37 -8.30 19.12
CA ILE A 207 -7.77 -9.62 18.96
C ILE A 207 -6.25 -9.50 19.15
N THR A 208 -5.61 -10.62 19.54
CA THR A 208 -4.15 -10.67 19.63
C THR A 208 -3.57 -11.23 18.33
N ILE A 209 -2.28 -11.02 18.12
CA ILE A 209 -1.55 -11.60 16.98
C ILE A 209 -1.64 -13.12 17.01
N GLU A 210 -1.50 -13.74 18.19
CA GLU A 210 -1.60 -15.18 18.37
C GLU A 210 -3.02 -15.66 18.04
N GLY A 211 -4.05 -14.91 18.43
CA GLY A 211 -5.44 -15.21 18.08
C GLY A 211 -5.68 -15.17 16.58
N PHE A 212 -5.14 -14.15 15.91
CA PHE A 212 -5.19 -14.07 14.44
C PHE A 212 -4.43 -15.24 13.78
N LEU A 213 -3.21 -15.53 14.24
CA LEU A 213 -2.37 -16.60 13.65
C LEU A 213 -2.93 -18.01 13.89
N ALA A 214 -3.72 -18.21 14.92
CA ALA A 214 -4.39 -19.48 15.18
C ALA A 214 -5.48 -19.80 14.13
N SER A 215 -6.12 -18.78 13.55
CA SER A 215 -7.15 -18.92 12.51
C SER A 215 -7.10 -17.74 11.52
N PRO A 216 -6.00 -17.60 10.76
CA PRO A 216 -5.67 -16.35 10.07
C PRO A 216 -6.62 -15.97 8.93
N TRP A 217 -7.53 -16.86 8.55
CA TRP A 217 -8.41 -16.64 7.40
C TRP A 217 -9.90 -16.79 7.75
N GLN A 218 -10.21 -16.95 9.04
CA GLN A 218 -11.59 -17.17 9.54
C GLN A 218 -12.07 -15.98 10.35
N ASP A 219 -13.39 -15.78 10.34
CA ASP A 219 -14.11 -14.78 11.14
C ASP A 219 -13.55 -13.34 11.03
N LEU A 220 -12.97 -13.02 9.87
CA LEU A 220 -12.42 -11.70 9.61
C LEU A 220 -13.50 -10.78 9.03
N SER A 221 -13.62 -9.58 9.59
CA SER A 221 -14.57 -8.57 9.13
C SER A 221 -13.87 -7.24 8.83
N ASN A 222 -14.59 -6.38 8.14
CA ASN A 222 -14.19 -4.99 7.94
C ASN A 222 -15.33 -4.08 8.43
N ASP A 223 -15.10 -3.38 9.54
CA ASP A 223 -16.12 -2.53 10.16
C ASP A 223 -16.55 -1.36 9.28
N CYS A 224 -15.73 -0.97 8.31
CA CYS A 224 -16.08 0.04 7.31
C CYS A 224 -17.04 -0.48 6.25
N GLN A 225 -17.17 -1.80 6.05
CA GLN A 225 -17.85 -2.39 4.90
C GLN A 225 -19.35 -2.08 4.87
N ALA A 226 -20.04 -2.15 6.00
CA ALA A 226 -21.48 -1.87 6.06
C ALA A 226 -21.78 -0.42 5.67
N VAL A 227 -21.00 0.52 6.19
CA VAL A 227 -21.09 1.95 5.84
C VAL A 227 -20.77 2.16 4.37
N ALA A 228 -19.70 1.53 3.87
CA ALA A 228 -19.28 1.63 2.47
C ALA A 228 -20.37 1.15 1.51
N MET A 229 -21.02 0.00 1.79
CA MET A 229 -22.12 -0.53 0.97
C MET A 229 -23.33 0.41 0.92
N ARG A 230 -23.56 1.19 1.97
CA ARG A 230 -24.65 2.18 1.99
C ARG A 230 -24.30 3.43 1.20
N ILE A 231 -23.06 3.92 1.28
CA ILE A 231 -22.58 5.11 0.57
C ILE A 231 -22.34 4.81 -0.91
N CYS A 232 -21.86 3.62 -1.21
CA CYS A 232 -21.46 3.16 -2.54
C CYS A 232 -22.03 1.74 -2.78
N PRO A 233 -23.23 1.62 -3.33
CA PRO A 233 -23.86 0.32 -3.60
C PRO A 233 -23.04 -0.60 -4.49
N GLU A 234 -22.14 -0.06 -5.31
CA GLU A 234 -21.20 -0.81 -6.14
C GLU A 234 -20.30 -1.75 -5.35
N VAL A 235 -20.01 -1.42 -4.08
CA VAL A 235 -19.27 -2.32 -3.17
C VAL A 235 -20.04 -3.62 -2.96
N LYS A 236 -21.36 -3.53 -2.70
CA LYS A 236 -22.19 -4.72 -2.55
C LYS A 236 -22.24 -5.52 -3.84
N LEU A 237 -22.44 -4.86 -4.98
CA LEU A 237 -22.47 -5.54 -6.28
C LEU A 237 -21.14 -6.27 -6.56
N ALA A 238 -20.01 -5.69 -6.18
CA ALA A 238 -18.70 -6.32 -6.35
C ALA A 238 -18.49 -7.52 -5.41
N LEU A 239 -18.97 -7.44 -4.16
CA LEU A 239 -18.99 -8.58 -3.22
C LEU A 239 -19.84 -9.73 -3.76
N ASP A 240 -21.05 -9.43 -4.23
CA ASP A 240 -21.98 -10.41 -4.82
C ASP A 240 -21.35 -11.04 -6.07
N TRP A 241 -20.70 -10.23 -6.93
CA TRP A 241 -20.03 -10.73 -8.13
C TRP A 241 -18.92 -11.74 -7.77
N ILE A 242 -18.06 -11.44 -6.77
CA ILE A 242 -17.02 -12.37 -6.33
C ILE A 242 -17.65 -13.66 -5.79
N SER A 243 -18.72 -13.58 -4.98
CA SER A 243 -19.40 -14.75 -4.42
C SER A 243 -19.94 -15.68 -5.52
N LEU A 244 -20.40 -15.13 -6.65
CA LEU A 244 -20.84 -15.89 -7.81
C LEU A 244 -19.67 -16.46 -8.62
N ALA A 245 -18.60 -15.68 -8.81
CA ALA A 245 -17.44 -16.08 -9.59
C ALA A 245 -16.58 -17.13 -8.87
N VAL A 246 -16.53 -17.08 -7.53
CA VAL A 246 -15.75 -17.96 -6.66
C VAL A 246 -16.66 -18.51 -5.56
N PRO A 247 -17.51 -19.52 -5.86
CA PRO A 247 -18.43 -20.11 -4.88
C PRO A 247 -17.68 -20.66 -3.66
N GLY A 248 -18.21 -20.40 -2.47
CA GLY A 248 -17.61 -20.81 -1.20
C GLY A 248 -16.50 -19.87 -0.68
N SER A 249 -16.18 -18.78 -1.42
CA SER A 249 -15.31 -17.74 -0.89
C SER A 249 -16.07 -16.80 0.05
N GLU A 250 -15.31 -16.11 0.91
CA GLU A 250 -15.81 -15.06 1.80
C GLU A 250 -15.24 -13.71 1.37
N PRO A 251 -15.86 -13.04 0.39
CA PRO A 251 -15.34 -11.76 -0.09
C PRO A 251 -15.54 -10.65 0.95
N ARG A 252 -14.58 -9.75 1.01
CA ARG A 252 -14.60 -8.61 1.92
C ARG A 252 -13.94 -7.38 1.30
N MET A 253 -14.23 -6.22 1.87
CA MET A 253 -13.67 -4.95 1.42
C MET A 253 -12.28 -4.72 2.01
N SER A 254 -11.38 -4.12 1.25
CA SER A 254 -10.05 -3.69 1.72
C SER A 254 -10.09 -2.22 2.16
N GLY A 255 -9.55 -1.95 3.35
CA GLY A 255 -9.47 -0.59 3.89
C GLY A 255 -10.84 0.08 4.03
N SER A 256 -10.92 1.35 3.69
CA SER A 256 -12.18 2.11 3.61
C SER A 256 -12.90 1.92 2.26
N GLY A 257 -12.44 1.01 1.43
CA GLY A 257 -13.05 0.71 0.13
C GLY A 257 -12.51 1.60 -1.01
N SER A 258 -13.04 1.41 -2.19
CA SER A 258 -14.17 0.53 -2.55
C SER A 258 -13.76 -0.88 -3.00
N SER A 259 -12.46 -1.18 -3.12
CA SER A 259 -12.05 -2.52 -3.57
C SER A 259 -12.48 -3.61 -2.62
N VAL A 260 -12.92 -4.71 -3.21
CA VAL A 260 -13.27 -5.95 -2.52
C VAL A 260 -12.36 -7.07 -2.97
N PHE A 261 -12.16 -8.06 -2.12
CA PHE A 261 -11.29 -9.20 -2.45
C PHE A 261 -11.80 -10.49 -1.83
N ALA A 262 -11.36 -11.60 -2.38
CA ALA A 262 -11.49 -12.93 -1.76
C ALA A 262 -10.17 -13.69 -1.86
N VAL A 263 -9.91 -14.54 -0.88
CA VAL A 263 -8.84 -15.53 -0.92
C VAL A 263 -9.27 -16.64 -1.87
N LEU A 264 -8.40 -17.05 -2.78
CA LEU A 264 -8.66 -18.14 -3.71
C LEU A 264 -8.15 -19.49 -3.14
N ASP A 265 -8.97 -20.51 -3.27
CA ASP A 265 -8.51 -21.87 -3.02
C ASP A 265 -7.42 -22.24 -4.05
N PRO A 266 -6.36 -22.96 -3.67
CA PRO A 266 -5.33 -23.43 -4.61
C PRO A 266 -5.86 -24.22 -5.80
N LYS A 267 -7.06 -24.81 -5.68
CA LYS A 267 -7.73 -25.57 -6.75
C LYS A 267 -8.60 -24.69 -7.66
N THR A 268 -8.69 -23.38 -7.40
CA THR A 268 -9.49 -22.46 -8.23
C THR A 268 -8.98 -22.47 -9.66
N ASP A 269 -9.90 -22.63 -10.61
CA ASP A 269 -9.60 -22.53 -12.06
C ASP A 269 -9.32 -21.06 -12.42
N LEU A 270 -8.04 -20.70 -12.42
CA LEU A 270 -7.60 -19.33 -12.71
C LEU A 270 -7.89 -18.93 -14.15
N ALA A 271 -7.83 -19.86 -15.12
CA ALA A 271 -8.11 -19.55 -16.52
C ALA A 271 -9.58 -19.19 -16.72
N LYS A 272 -10.50 -19.91 -16.08
CA LYS A 272 -11.92 -19.56 -16.05
C LYS A 272 -12.14 -18.18 -15.41
N LEU A 273 -11.44 -17.90 -14.31
CA LEU A 273 -11.57 -16.66 -13.59
C LEU A 273 -11.04 -15.47 -14.41
N GLU A 274 -9.92 -15.62 -15.12
CA GLU A 274 -9.39 -14.61 -16.04
C GLU A 274 -10.36 -14.29 -17.17
N ASN A 275 -11.04 -15.30 -17.73
CA ASN A 275 -12.11 -15.08 -18.73
C ASN A 275 -13.29 -14.27 -18.16
N LEU A 276 -13.68 -14.54 -16.90
CA LEU A 276 -14.74 -13.77 -16.25
C LEU A 276 -14.30 -12.30 -16.04
N LEU A 277 -13.03 -12.07 -15.71
CA LEU A 277 -12.47 -10.72 -15.52
C LEU A 277 -12.49 -9.87 -16.81
N GLN A 278 -12.41 -10.49 -17.98
CA GLN A 278 -12.53 -9.80 -19.26
C GLN A 278 -13.95 -9.24 -19.51
N ASN A 279 -14.96 -9.79 -18.82
CA ASN A 279 -16.35 -9.45 -18.95
C ASN A 279 -16.91 -8.72 -17.72
N LEU A 280 -16.06 -8.03 -16.97
CA LEU A 280 -16.50 -7.20 -15.85
C LEU A 280 -17.43 -6.07 -16.30
N PRO A 281 -18.32 -5.58 -15.44
CA PRO A 281 -19.11 -4.38 -15.70
C PRO A 281 -18.24 -3.21 -16.17
N LYS A 282 -18.78 -2.38 -17.06
CA LYS A 282 -18.05 -1.25 -17.64
C LYS A 282 -17.40 -0.38 -16.57
N GLY A 283 -16.09 -0.16 -16.68
CA GLY A 283 -15.31 0.67 -15.78
C GLY A 283 -14.74 -0.08 -14.58
N TRP A 284 -15.25 -1.27 -14.25
CA TRP A 284 -14.67 -2.08 -13.19
C TRP A 284 -13.29 -2.58 -13.59
N LYS A 285 -12.42 -2.74 -12.60
CA LYS A 285 -11.11 -3.39 -12.76
C LYS A 285 -11.04 -4.61 -11.86
N GLY A 286 -10.52 -5.71 -12.37
CA GLY A 286 -10.33 -6.93 -11.59
C GLY A 286 -8.98 -7.56 -11.89
N ARG A 287 -8.39 -8.19 -10.89
CA ARG A 287 -7.11 -8.88 -11.05
C ARG A 287 -7.00 -10.06 -10.09
N VAL A 288 -6.42 -11.16 -10.58
CA VAL A 288 -5.88 -12.21 -9.73
C VAL A 288 -4.48 -11.78 -9.32
N VAL A 289 -4.21 -11.74 -8.02
CA VAL A 289 -2.95 -11.26 -7.45
C VAL A 289 -2.39 -12.23 -6.42
N ARG A 290 -1.08 -12.20 -6.21
CA ARG A 290 -0.41 -13.00 -5.18
C ARG A 290 0.00 -12.14 -4.01
N GLY A 291 -0.09 -12.70 -2.82
CA GLY A 291 0.50 -12.11 -1.63
C GLY A 291 2.03 -12.09 -1.74
N LEU A 292 2.62 -10.96 -1.35
CA LEU A 292 4.07 -10.78 -1.27
C LEU A 292 4.49 -10.79 0.19
N ASN A 293 5.68 -11.33 0.48
CA ASN A 293 6.27 -11.32 1.82
C ASN A 293 7.22 -10.13 2.04
N LYS A 294 7.65 -9.48 0.94
CA LYS A 294 8.53 -8.31 0.98
C LYS A 294 8.13 -7.32 -0.09
N ASN A 295 8.31 -6.04 0.21
CA ASN A 295 8.10 -4.95 -0.72
C ASN A 295 9.14 -5.01 -1.85
N PRO A 296 8.72 -5.18 -3.13
CA PRO A 296 9.63 -5.23 -4.26
C PRO A 296 10.36 -3.91 -4.54
N ALA A 297 9.92 -2.78 -3.96
CA ALA A 297 10.62 -1.51 -4.09
C ALA A 297 12.06 -1.55 -3.52
N TYR A 298 12.37 -2.52 -2.65
CA TYR A 298 13.74 -2.74 -2.18
C TYR A 298 14.63 -3.52 -3.16
N ASN A 299 14.05 -4.10 -4.21
CA ASN A 299 14.82 -4.70 -5.31
C ASN A 299 15.14 -3.60 -6.33
N LEU A 300 16.10 -2.74 -6.00
CA LEU A 300 16.50 -1.61 -6.83
C LEU A 300 17.07 -2.13 -8.16
N VAL A 301 16.49 -1.71 -9.28
CA VAL A 301 16.97 -2.06 -10.62
C VAL A 301 17.48 -0.78 -11.26
N SER A 302 18.78 -0.78 -11.65
CA SER A 302 19.32 0.30 -12.50
C SER A 302 18.62 0.27 -13.85
N SER A 303 18.27 1.45 -14.34
CA SER A 303 17.65 1.64 -15.67
C SER A 303 18.67 2.19 -16.67
N ASP A 304 19.95 2.09 -16.33
CA ASP A 304 21.09 2.51 -17.18
C ASP A 304 21.44 1.46 -18.22
#